data_5dc3bf9c1703aa55a8bf130bf1c784b3
#
_entry.id   5dc3bf9c1703aa55a8bf130bf1c784b3
#
_cell.length_a   1.000
_cell.length_b   1.000
_cell.length_c   1.000
_cell.angle_alpha   90.00
_cell.angle_beta   90.00
_cell.angle_gamma   90.00
#
_symmetry.space_group_name_H-M   'P 1'
#
loop_
_entity.id
_entity.type
_entity.pdbx_description
1 polymer ?
#
loop_
_entity_poly.entity_id
_entity_poly.type
_entity_poly.pdbx_seq_one_letter_code
_entity_poly.pdbx_strand_id
1 'polypeptide(L)'
;MRFDRLITLGIVSPVLRALDRLPALGFRRSTFDARLPILMYHSVSDDPEAVLSPYYRTVTSPRMFAVQMALLRAEGYRVVTLSEGLAMLTGQAARTEGPEQSAKGPPHFHFHFHSHLHPHPPAAKLIVLTFDDGFRDFFINAFPILQRHGFSATVYLPTAFIGDDRSVISNVEGRTFKARECLTWSEVAELHQAGIEFGSHTVHHPRLVDLEWPEIENELLESKREIEEHLGVAACAFAYPYAFPQAEKRFAKHFRELLASSGYQSCVTTAIGRAGVPVDFLHLPRLPMNGTDDPALLEAKLTGAYDWVARPQAFTKTVHHWIASAKTRPV
;
A
#
# COMPACT_ATOMS: atom_id res chain seq x y z
N MET A 1 18.57 -1.25 17.38
CA MET A 1 17.34 -0.63 17.94
C MET A 1 16.81 0.40 16.94
N ARG A 2 15.51 0.43 16.65
CA ARG A 2 14.93 1.40 15.68
C ARG A 2 14.77 2.76 16.35
N PHE A 3 15.43 3.78 15.80
CA PHE A 3 15.39 5.15 16.31
C PHE A 3 13.99 5.79 16.14
N ASP A 4 13.33 5.53 15.01
CA ASP A 4 11.96 5.95 14.74
C ASP A 4 10.98 5.43 15.79
N ARG A 5 11.13 4.17 16.22
CA ARG A 5 10.32 3.57 17.29
C ARG A 5 10.53 4.28 18.64
N LEU A 6 11.79 4.57 18.98
CA LEU A 6 12.10 5.27 20.25
C LEU A 6 11.43 6.65 20.31
N ILE A 7 11.58 7.45 19.26
CA ILE A 7 10.96 8.78 19.20
C ILE A 7 9.44 8.66 19.20
N THR A 8 8.88 7.77 18.37
CA THR A 8 7.44 7.62 18.26
C THR A 8 6.80 7.23 19.57
N LEU A 9 7.31 6.18 20.23
CA LEU A 9 6.70 5.65 21.46
C LEU A 9 7.15 6.40 22.71
N GLY A 10 8.40 6.90 22.74
CA GLY A 10 8.95 7.59 23.90
C GLY A 10 8.60 9.07 24.01
N ILE A 11 8.35 9.72 22.88
CA ILE A 11 8.12 11.18 22.85
C ILE A 11 6.78 11.52 22.21
N VAL A 12 6.58 11.15 20.91
CA VAL A 12 5.44 11.65 20.13
C VAL A 12 4.12 11.11 20.67
N SER A 13 4.01 9.80 20.89
CA SER A 13 2.75 9.19 21.38
C SER A 13 2.34 9.70 22.76
N PRO A 14 3.24 9.81 23.77
CA PRO A 14 2.90 10.41 25.07
C PRO A 14 2.45 11.86 24.96
N VAL A 15 3.14 12.68 24.15
CA VAL A 15 2.77 14.10 23.93
C VAL A 15 1.38 14.20 23.31
N LEU A 16 1.08 13.42 22.27
CA LEU A 16 -0.24 13.44 21.62
C LEU A 16 -1.33 12.97 22.58
N ARG A 17 -1.10 11.92 23.38
CA ARG A 17 -2.04 11.47 24.41
C ARG A 17 -2.28 12.52 25.50
N ALA A 18 -1.24 13.27 25.89
CA ALA A 18 -1.38 14.37 26.84
C ALA A 18 -2.22 15.52 26.27
N LEU A 19 -1.98 15.90 25.00
CA LEU A 19 -2.77 16.92 24.30
C LEU A 19 -4.25 16.54 24.15
N ASP A 20 -4.55 15.27 23.84
CA ASP A 20 -5.93 14.76 23.75
C ASP A 20 -6.70 14.85 25.08
N ARG A 21 -5.98 14.88 26.23
CA ARG A 21 -6.58 15.04 27.58
C ARG A 21 -6.84 16.49 27.99
N LEU A 22 -6.41 17.47 27.19
CA LEU A 22 -6.53 18.89 27.46
C LEU A 22 -7.54 19.58 26.51
N PRO A 23 -8.87 19.32 26.65
CA PRO A 23 -9.89 19.87 25.74
C PRO A 23 -9.97 21.40 25.79
N ALA A 24 -9.49 22.03 26.87
CA ALA A 24 -9.52 23.47 27.06
C ALA A 24 -8.59 24.28 26.13
N LEU A 25 -7.60 23.64 25.50
CA LEU A 25 -6.66 24.30 24.58
C LEU A 25 -7.12 24.33 23.12
N GLY A 26 -8.37 23.94 22.83
CA GLY A 26 -8.89 23.95 21.46
C GLY A 26 -8.23 22.91 20.51
N PHE A 27 -7.26 22.15 20.99
CA PHE A 27 -6.71 20.99 20.31
C PHE A 27 -7.66 19.79 20.42
N ARG A 28 -8.93 19.97 20.03
CA ARG A 28 -9.67 18.80 19.57
C ARG A 28 -8.91 18.33 18.33
N ARG A 29 -8.13 17.26 18.44
CA ARG A 29 -7.98 16.39 17.28
C ARG A 29 -9.39 16.21 16.79
N SER A 30 -9.69 16.81 15.64
CA SER A 30 -10.96 16.56 14.97
C SER A 30 -11.13 15.04 15.07
N THR A 31 -12.17 14.57 15.73
CA THR A 31 -12.50 13.15 15.83
C THR A 31 -12.65 12.52 14.46
N PHE A 32 -12.41 13.32 13.44
CA PHE A 32 -12.37 13.04 12.02
C PHE A 32 -11.11 13.64 11.39
N ASP A 33 -9.92 13.18 11.81
CA ASP A 33 -8.82 13.17 10.87
C ASP A 33 -9.18 12.10 9.82
N ALA A 34 -9.90 12.53 8.77
CA ALA A 34 -10.39 11.67 7.68
C ALA A 34 -9.20 11.18 6.85
N ARG A 35 -8.29 10.45 7.50
CA ARG A 35 -7.13 9.84 6.89
C ARG A 35 -7.26 8.33 6.90
N LEU A 36 -7.02 7.76 5.74
CA LEU A 36 -7.01 6.32 5.52
C LEU A 36 -5.60 5.78 5.70
N PRO A 37 -5.32 5.02 6.77
CA PRO A 37 -4.08 4.26 6.86
C PRO A 37 -4.05 3.17 5.79
N ILE A 38 -2.98 3.11 5.00
CA ILE A 38 -2.70 2.05 4.04
C ILE A 38 -1.43 1.36 4.51
N LEU A 39 -1.53 0.15 5.03
CA LEU A 39 -0.39 -0.62 5.51
C LEU A 39 0.28 -1.36 4.34
N MET A 40 1.60 -1.31 4.30
CA MET A 40 2.41 -1.95 3.27
C MET A 40 3.17 -3.14 3.86
N TYR A 41 2.72 -4.33 3.53
CA TYR A 41 3.39 -5.60 3.78
C TYR A 41 4.04 -6.13 2.50
N HIS A 42 4.88 -7.15 2.62
CA HIS A 42 5.40 -7.92 1.49
C HIS A 42 5.25 -9.42 1.82
N SER A 43 6.14 -9.97 2.63
CA SER A 43 6.16 -11.39 2.99
C SER A 43 5.62 -11.64 4.41
N VAL A 44 4.81 -12.69 4.56
CA VAL A 44 4.36 -13.20 5.86
C VAL A 44 4.94 -14.59 6.07
N SER A 45 6.15 -14.65 6.62
CA SER A 45 6.88 -15.91 6.80
C SER A 45 7.78 -15.86 8.05
N ASP A 46 8.25 -17.01 8.50
CA ASP A 46 9.22 -17.11 9.60
C ASP A 46 10.67 -16.96 9.12
N ASP A 47 10.87 -16.45 7.91
CA ASP A 47 12.18 -16.28 7.32
C ASP A 47 12.94 -15.11 7.95
N PRO A 48 14.05 -15.33 8.64
CA PRO A 48 14.77 -14.25 9.29
C PRO A 48 15.56 -13.43 8.26
N GLU A 49 15.21 -12.18 8.09
CA GLU A 49 16.05 -11.19 7.39
C GLU A 49 17.14 -10.64 8.34
N ALA A 50 17.84 -11.55 9.02
CA ALA A 50 18.75 -11.19 10.11
C ALA A 50 19.92 -10.29 9.67
N VAL A 51 20.37 -10.43 8.42
CA VAL A 51 21.44 -9.62 7.80
C VAL A 51 21.00 -8.21 7.41
N LEU A 52 19.68 -7.96 7.29
CA LEU A 52 19.19 -6.66 6.90
C LEU A 52 18.97 -5.74 8.10
N SER A 53 19.28 -4.46 7.91
CA SER A 53 18.87 -3.43 8.87
C SER A 53 17.36 -3.50 9.11
N PRO A 54 16.88 -3.34 10.36
CA PRO A 54 15.45 -3.35 10.70
C PRO A 54 14.57 -2.42 9.83
N TYR A 55 15.15 -1.37 9.26
CA TYR A 55 14.45 -0.42 8.37
C TYR A 55 14.17 -0.98 6.96
N TYR A 56 14.94 -1.99 6.54
CA TYR A 56 14.83 -2.57 5.19
C TYR A 56 14.22 -3.98 5.21
N ARG A 57 13.79 -4.45 6.39
CA ARG A 57 13.12 -5.74 6.50
C ARG A 57 11.73 -5.64 5.93
N THR A 58 11.34 -6.64 5.15
CA THR A 58 10.03 -6.74 4.50
C THR A 58 9.21 -7.93 5.02
N VAL A 59 9.81 -8.76 5.87
CA VAL A 59 9.16 -9.95 6.43
C VAL A 59 8.47 -9.63 7.75
N THR A 60 7.23 -10.10 7.88
CA THR A 60 6.48 -10.17 9.14
C THR A 60 6.21 -11.63 9.46
N SER A 61 6.53 -12.11 10.67
CA SER A 61 6.21 -13.51 10.99
C SER A 61 4.69 -13.76 11.04
N PRO A 62 4.19 -14.96 10.70
CA PRO A 62 2.77 -15.29 10.78
C PRO A 62 2.19 -15.05 12.18
N ARG A 63 2.98 -15.32 13.22
CA ARG A 63 2.60 -15.02 14.61
C ARG A 63 2.39 -13.52 14.85
N MET A 64 3.33 -12.67 14.40
CA MET A 64 3.21 -11.23 14.57
C MET A 64 2.06 -10.68 13.73
N PHE A 65 1.92 -11.15 12.49
CA PHE A 65 0.80 -10.78 11.63
C PHE A 65 -0.55 -11.10 12.28
N ALA A 66 -0.71 -12.30 12.87
CA ALA A 66 -1.92 -12.68 13.59
C ALA A 66 -2.20 -11.75 14.79
N VAL A 67 -1.18 -11.36 15.55
CA VAL A 67 -1.31 -10.40 16.66
C VAL A 67 -1.75 -9.03 16.15
N GLN A 68 -1.20 -8.57 15.03
CA GLN A 68 -1.59 -7.29 14.41
C GLN A 68 -3.05 -7.33 13.92
N MET A 69 -3.50 -8.41 13.27
CA MET A 69 -4.90 -8.56 12.82
C MET A 69 -5.87 -8.65 14.00
N ALA A 70 -5.50 -9.36 15.07
CA ALA A 70 -6.29 -9.41 16.30
C ALA A 70 -6.45 -8.02 16.94
N LEU A 71 -5.40 -7.21 16.95
CA LEU A 71 -5.46 -5.82 17.41
C LEU A 71 -6.43 -4.98 16.57
N LEU A 72 -6.33 -5.06 15.23
CA LEU A 72 -7.24 -4.33 14.34
C LEU A 72 -8.71 -4.69 14.61
N ARG A 73 -8.98 -5.97 14.81
CA ARG A 73 -10.33 -6.47 15.15
C ARG A 73 -10.81 -5.95 16.50
N ALA A 74 -9.96 -6.04 17.53
CA ALA A 74 -10.27 -5.60 18.89
C ALA A 74 -10.54 -4.08 18.97
N GLU A 75 -9.79 -3.28 18.19
CA GLU A 75 -9.94 -1.83 18.11
C GLU A 75 -11.08 -1.37 17.19
N GLY A 76 -11.83 -2.31 16.59
CA GLY A 76 -12.98 -2.02 15.74
C GLY A 76 -12.62 -1.45 14.37
N TYR A 77 -11.43 -1.74 13.85
CA TYR A 77 -11.07 -1.37 12.49
C TYR A 77 -11.85 -2.22 11.47
N ARG A 78 -12.35 -1.55 10.45
CA ARG A 78 -12.87 -2.17 9.24
C ARG A 78 -11.78 -2.23 8.21
N VAL A 79 -11.31 -3.44 7.93
CA VAL A 79 -10.30 -3.70 6.91
C VAL A 79 -11.00 -3.91 5.57
N VAL A 80 -10.63 -3.11 4.59
CA VAL A 80 -11.24 -3.05 3.26
C VAL A 80 -10.18 -3.11 2.18
N THR A 81 -10.58 -3.36 0.93
CA THR A 81 -9.69 -3.22 -0.23
C THR A 81 -9.31 -1.75 -0.46
N LEU A 82 -8.30 -1.50 -1.31
CA LEU A 82 -7.90 -0.12 -1.61
C LEU A 82 -9.02 0.64 -2.30
N SER A 83 -9.66 0.04 -3.30
CA SER A 83 -10.75 0.66 -4.04
C SER A 83 -11.93 1.01 -3.14
N GLU A 84 -12.35 0.09 -2.26
CA GLU A 84 -13.39 0.35 -1.27
C GLU A 84 -13.00 1.47 -0.29
N GLY A 85 -11.78 1.42 0.24
CA GLY A 85 -11.28 2.41 1.19
C GLY A 85 -11.26 3.83 0.60
N LEU A 86 -10.81 3.97 -0.65
CA LEU A 86 -10.77 5.25 -1.37
C LEU A 86 -12.18 5.77 -1.68
N ALA A 87 -13.10 4.90 -2.11
CA ALA A 87 -14.48 5.28 -2.36
C ALA A 87 -15.19 5.78 -1.09
N MET A 88 -14.96 5.10 0.05
CA MET A 88 -15.51 5.52 1.35
C MET A 88 -14.89 6.83 1.83
N LEU A 89 -13.57 7.01 1.68
CA LEU A 89 -12.87 8.23 2.09
C LEU A 89 -13.37 9.47 1.33
N THR A 90 -13.73 9.31 0.04
CA THR A 90 -14.18 10.41 -0.82
C THR A 90 -15.70 10.60 -0.83
N GLY A 91 -16.46 9.76 -0.12
CA GLY A 91 -17.92 9.79 -0.12
C GLY A 91 -18.57 9.32 -1.42
N GLN A 92 -17.82 8.68 -2.32
CA GLN A 92 -18.34 8.14 -3.58
C GLN A 92 -19.22 6.90 -3.35
N ALA A 93 -18.99 6.15 -2.29
CA ALA A 93 -19.80 4.98 -1.93
C ALA A 93 -21.28 5.30 -1.66
N ALA A 94 -21.61 6.54 -1.27
CA ALA A 94 -22.98 6.98 -0.99
C ALA A 94 -23.78 7.40 -2.26
N ARG A 95 -23.12 7.49 -3.44
CA ARG A 95 -23.73 8.00 -4.67
C ARG A 95 -24.27 6.93 -5.60
N THR A 96 -24.02 5.65 -5.33
CA THR A 96 -24.42 4.52 -6.22
C THR A 96 -25.83 4.00 -5.96
N GLU A 97 -26.59 4.57 -5.01
CA GLU A 97 -27.97 4.14 -4.67
C GLU A 97 -29.08 5.06 -5.20
N GLY A 98 -28.83 5.87 -6.23
CA GLY A 98 -29.86 6.71 -6.89
C GLY A 98 -30.27 6.17 -8.27
N PRO A 99 -31.56 6.34 -8.71
CA PRO A 99 -31.99 5.83 -9.99
C PRO A 99 -31.27 6.53 -11.16
N GLU A 100 -30.88 5.73 -12.16
CA GLU A 100 -30.28 6.19 -13.41
C GLU A 100 -31.05 7.37 -14.03
N GLN A 101 -30.43 8.55 -14.03
CA GLN A 101 -30.78 9.60 -14.98
C GLN A 101 -29.60 9.89 -15.87
N SER A 102 -29.79 9.53 -17.14
CA SER A 102 -28.92 9.81 -18.29
C SER A 102 -28.52 11.29 -18.34
N ALA A 103 -27.24 11.59 -18.16
CA ALA A 103 -26.65 12.85 -18.57
C ALA A 103 -25.27 12.60 -19.18
N LYS A 104 -25.09 13.01 -20.42
CA LYS A 104 -23.82 13.02 -21.16
C LYS A 104 -22.85 14.01 -20.50
N GLY A 105 -21.87 13.50 -19.73
CA GLY A 105 -20.77 14.24 -19.17
C GLY A 105 -19.43 13.51 -19.42
N PRO A 106 -18.27 14.15 -19.22
CA PRO A 106 -16.96 13.54 -19.46
C PRO A 106 -16.76 12.28 -18.61
N PRO A 107 -15.82 11.37 -18.94
CA PRO A 107 -15.74 10.04 -18.37
C PRO A 107 -15.59 10.09 -16.85
N HIS A 108 -16.65 9.76 -16.15
CA HIS A 108 -16.67 9.58 -14.71
C HIS A 108 -16.14 8.18 -14.40
N PHE A 109 -15.20 8.10 -13.46
CA PHE A 109 -14.61 6.86 -12.95
C PHE A 109 -15.73 5.98 -12.34
N HIS A 110 -16.01 4.85 -12.97
CA HIS A 110 -16.93 3.85 -12.43
C HIS A 110 -16.12 2.76 -11.73
N PHE A 111 -16.21 2.72 -10.41
CA PHE A 111 -15.76 1.56 -9.64
C PHE A 111 -16.86 0.48 -9.71
N HIS A 112 -16.55 -0.69 -10.27
CA HIS A 112 -17.45 -1.84 -10.21
C HIS A 112 -17.35 -2.48 -8.83
N PHE A 113 -18.38 -2.25 -8.00
CA PHE A 113 -18.49 -2.87 -6.68
C PHE A 113 -19.26 -4.19 -6.74
N HIS A 114 -18.66 -5.24 -6.24
CA HIS A 114 -19.40 -6.40 -5.75
C HIS A 114 -19.58 -6.19 -4.24
N SER A 115 -20.60 -5.42 -3.85
CA SER A 115 -20.82 -5.14 -2.44
C SER A 115 -22.03 -5.89 -1.91
N HIS A 116 -21.79 -6.72 -0.90
CA HIS A 116 -22.82 -7.06 0.08
C HIS A 116 -22.85 -5.92 1.11
N LEU A 117 -23.49 -4.80 0.77
CA LEU A 117 -23.58 -3.63 1.64
C LEU A 117 -24.67 -3.85 2.70
N HIS A 118 -24.25 -4.01 3.94
CA HIS A 118 -25.08 -3.71 5.09
C HIS A 118 -24.99 -2.21 5.42
N PRO A 119 -26.07 -1.53 5.86
CA PRO A 119 -26.02 -0.11 6.21
C PRO A 119 -25.02 0.12 7.35
N HIS A 120 -24.10 1.08 7.16
CA HIS A 120 -22.96 1.28 8.04
C HIS A 120 -23.29 2.27 9.17
N PRO A 121 -22.86 1.96 10.42
CA PRO A 121 -22.85 2.95 11.49
C PRO A 121 -21.83 4.07 11.17
N PRO A 122 -22.05 5.30 11.65
CA PRO A 122 -21.20 6.44 11.38
C PRO A 122 -19.79 6.21 11.91
N ALA A 123 -18.79 6.58 11.09
CA ALA A 123 -17.38 6.66 11.43
C ALA A 123 -16.66 5.34 11.78
N ALA A 124 -16.79 4.32 10.93
CA ALA A 124 -15.92 3.15 11.04
C ALA A 124 -14.44 3.57 10.86
N LYS A 125 -13.56 3.10 11.75
CA LYS A 125 -12.10 3.23 11.59
C LYS A 125 -11.68 2.40 10.38
N LEU A 126 -11.52 3.03 9.21
CA LEU A 126 -11.13 2.34 7.98
C LEU A 126 -9.63 2.11 7.93
N ILE A 127 -9.24 0.99 7.35
CA ILE A 127 -7.84 0.65 7.08
C ILE A 127 -7.75 -0.23 5.84
N VAL A 128 -6.67 -0.05 5.07
CA VAL A 128 -6.32 -0.89 3.92
C VAL A 128 -5.05 -1.65 4.24
N LEU A 129 -5.03 -2.94 3.91
CA LEU A 129 -3.83 -3.78 3.93
C LEU A 129 -3.39 -4.00 2.50
N THR A 130 -2.13 -3.67 2.20
CA THR A 130 -1.53 -3.93 0.89
C THR A 130 -0.36 -4.89 1.01
N PHE A 131 -0.18 -5.76 0.01
CA PHE A 131 0.92 -6.71 -0.07
C PHE A 131 1.59 -6.57 -1.43
N ASP A 132 2.88 -6.27 -1.44
CA ASP A 132 3.67 -6.14 -2.66
C ASP A 132 4.32 -7.49 -3.02
N ASP A 133 4.87 -7.60 -4.24
CA ASP A 133 5.69 -8.69 -4.79
C ASP A 133 4.96 -10.00 -5.10
N GLY A 134 3.69 -10.17 -4.78
CA GLY A 134 2.93 -11.39 -5.12
C GLY A 134 3.50 -12.68 -4.55
N PHE A 135 4.18 -12.65 -3.39
CA PHE A 135 4.75 -13.84 -2.76
C PHE A 135 3.68 -14.85 -2.35
N ARG A 136 3.96 -16.13 -2.55
CA ARG A 136 3.08 -17.24 -2.22
C ARG A 136 2.77 -17.35 -0.73
N ASP A 137 3.65 -16.85 0.12
CA ASP A 137 3.42 -16.85 1.56
C ASP A 137 2.20 -16.00 1.97
N PHE A 138 1.73 -15.09 1.09
CA PHE A 138 0.43 -14.47 1.26
C PHE A 138 -0.70 -15.51 1.26
N PHE A 139 -0.72 -16.41 0.27
CA PHE A 139 -1.74 -17.48 0.17
C PHE A 139 -1.68 -18.46 1.34
N ILE A 140 -0.47 -18.88 1.70
CA ILE A 140 -0.26 -19.92 2.70
C ILE A 140 -0.44 -19.41 4.13
N ASN A 141 0.06 -18.21 4.45
CA ASN A 141 0.18 -17.73 5.81
C ASN A 141 -0.71 -16.50 6.10
N ALA A 142 -0.75 -15.50 5.22
CA ALA A 142 -1.50 -14.27 5.48
C ALA A 142 -3.00 -14.47 5.28
N PHE A 143 -3.41 -15.03 4.15
CA PHE A 143 -4.82 -15.17 3.78
C PHE A 143 -5.65 -15.98 4.78
N PRO A 144 -5.21 -17.14 5.32
CA PRO A 144 -5.97 -17.84 6.36
C PRO A 144 -6.15 -17.02 7.65
N ILE A 145 -5.21 -16.12 7.96
CA ILE A 145 -5.34 -15.21 9.09
C ILE A 145 -6.37 -14.13 8.78
N LEU A 146 -6.33 -13.52 7.59
CA LEU A 146 -7.32 -12.53 7.14
C LEU A 146 -8.73 -13.11 7.14
N GLN A 147 -8.92 -14.30 6.57
CA GLN A 147 -10.21 -15.00 6.54
C GLN A 147 -10.83 -15.15 7.93
N ARG A 148 -10.07 -15.57 8.94
CA ARG A 148 -10.55 -15.73 10.31
C ARG A 148 -11.12 -14.47 10.92
N HIS A 149 -10.67 -13.31 10.45
CA HIS A 149 -11.15 -12.00 10.91
C HIS A 149 -12.19 -11.37 9.98
N GLY A 150 -12.50 -11.99 8.82
CA GLY A 150 -13.36 -11.41 7.79
C GLY A 150 -12.73 -10.16 7.17
N PHE A 151 -11.41 -10.15 7.02
CA PHE A 151 -10.63 -9.05 6.46
C PHE A 151 -10.27 -9.31 5.00
N SER A 152 -10.29 -8.25 4.19
CA SER A 152 -9.79 -8.24 2.83
C SER A 152 -8.40 -7.60 2.74
N ALA A 153 -7.81 -7.61 1.55
CA ALA A 153 -6.53 -6.95 1.24
C ALA A 153 -6.45 -6.61 -0.25
N THR A 154 -5.44 -5.81 -0.62
CA THR A 154 -5.05 -5.57 -2.00
C THR A 154 -3.63 -6.11 -2.21
N VAL A 155 -3.45 -6.99 -3.19
CA VAL A 155 -2.15 -7.61 -3.52
C VAL A 155 -1.66 -7.10 -4.86
N TYR A 156 -0.39 -6.70 -4.94
CA TYR A 156 0.22 -6.18 -6.15
C TYR A 156 1.17 -7.22 -6.76
N LEU A 157 0.95 -7.51 -8.04
CA LEU A 157 1.60 -8.59 -8.78
C LEU A 157 2.64 -8.08 -9.77
N PRO A 158 3.92 -8.48 -9.62
CA PRO A 158 4.91 -8.39 -10.68
C PRO A 158 4.69 -9.55 -11.64
N THR A 159 4.01 -9.31 -12.77
CA THR A 159 3.33 -10.35 -13.55
C THR A 159 4.28 -11.38 -14.20
N ALA A 160 5.51 -11.00 -14.53
CA ALA A 160 6.50 -11.96 -15.05
C ALA A 160 6.87 -13.09 -14.05
N PHE A 161 6.53 -12.92 -12.78
CA PHE A 161 6.79 -13.92 -11.73
C PHE A 161 5.52 -14.69 -11.31
N ILE A 162 4.37 -14.34 -11.90
CA ILE A 162 3.11 -15.02 -11.66
C ILE A 162 2.84 -15.91 -12.88
N GLY A 163 2.80 -17.21 -12.71
CA GLY A 163 2.65 -18.15 -13.81
C GLY A 163 1.80 -19.37 -13.42
N ASP A 164 1.66 -20.30 -14.36
CA ASP A 164 1.02 -21.60 -14.09
C ASP A 164 1.97 -22.50 -13.30
N ASP A 165 3.27 -22.38 -13.58
CA ASP A 165 4.34 -22.98 -12.80
C ASP A 165 4.90 -21.97 -11.80
N ARG A 166 5.44 -22.47 -10.68
CA ARG A 166 5.98 -21.61 -9.63
C ARG A 166 7.25 -20.93 -10.06
N SER A 167 7.23 -19.63 -10.07
CA SER A 167 8.39 -18.77 -10.24
C SER A 167 8.97 -18.32 -8.90
N VAL A 168 10.23 -17.93 -8.91
CA VAL A 168 10.98 -17.53 -7.72
C VAL A 168 11.66 -16.19 -7.98
N ILE A 169 11.38 -15.21 -7.15
CA ILE A 169 12.16 -13.95 -7.14
C ILE A 169 13.39 -14.18 -6.25
N SER A 170 14.58 -14.20 -6.84
CA SER A 170 15.83 -14.51 -6.14
C SER A 170 16.82 -13.36 -6.02
N ASN A 171 16.66 -12.30 -6.82
CA ASN A 171 17.63 -11.21 -6.85
C ASN A 171 16.96 -9.89 -7.21
N VAL A 172 17.04 -8.95 -6.29
CA VAL A 172 16.66 -7.58 -6.54
C VAL A 172 17.88 -6.71 -6.29
N GLU A 173 18.53 -6.26 -7.36
CA GLU A 173 19.62 -5.28 -7.39
C GLU A 173 20.80 -5.55 -6.45
N GLY A 174 21.48 -6.67 -6.60
CA GLY A 174 22.71 -6.96 -5.86
C GLY A 174 22.52 -7.12 -4.34
N ARG A 175 21.28 -7.15 -3.85
CA ARG A 175 20.92 -7.59 -2.51
C ARG A 175 20.53 -9.05 -2.59
N THR A 176 21.20 -9.89 -1.82
CA THR A 176 20.85 -11.30 -1.72
C THR A 176 19.58 -11.40 -0.86
N PHE A 177 18.43 -11.35 -1.50
CA PHE A 177 17.20 -11.81 -0.86
C PHE A 177 17.16 -13.33 -0.94
N LYS A 178 16.65 -13.97 0.10
CA LYS A 178 16.32 -15.40 -0.02
C LYS A 178 15.27 -15.54 -1.12
N ALA A 179 15.50 -16.49 -2.01
CA ALA A 179 14.56 -16.84 -3.06
C ALA A 179 13.18 -17.14 -2.48
N ARG A 180 12.13 -16.51 -2.99
CA ARG A 180 10.74 -16.70 -2.55
C ARG A 180 9.87 -17.09 -3.72
N GLU A 181 9.05 -18.12 -3.51
CA GLU A 181 8.03 -18.51 -4.48
C GLU A 181 6.97 -17.42 -4.60
N CYS A 182 6.52 -17.18 -5.83
CA CYS A 182 5.39 -16.31 -6.13
C CYS A 182 4.09 -17.12 -6.27
N LEU A 183 2.97 -16.41 -6.26
CA LEU A 183 1.65 -16.97 -6.55
C LEU A 183 1.60 -17.56 -7.97
N THR A 184 0.73 -18.53 -8.18
CA THR A 184 0.30 -18.95 -9.51
C THR A 184 -0.99 -18.23 -9.90
N TRP A 185 -1.31 -18.17 -11.19
CA TRP A 185 -2.57 -17.57 -11.65
C TRP A 185 -3.81 -18.30 -11.09
N SER A 186 -3.73 -19.60 -10.83
CA SER A 186 -4.81 -20.34 -10.17
C SER A 186 -5.00 -19.92 -8.72
N GLU A 187 -3.91 -19.71 -7.97
CA GLU A 187 -3.96 -19.18 -6.59
C GLU A 187 -4.48 -17.73 -6.57
N VAL A 188 -4.09 -16.91 -7.56
CA VAL A 188 -4.61 -15.54 -7.73
C VAL A 188 -6.13 -15.54 -7.99
N ALA A 189 -6.62 -16.42 -8.87
CA ALA A 189 -8.04 -16.53 -9.15
C ALA A 189 -8.84 -17.00 -7.93
N GLU A 190 -8.34 -17.97 -7.14
CA GLU A 190 -8.95 -18.40 -5.89
C GLU A 190 -9.04 -17.26 -4.88
N LEU A 191 -7.96 -16.54 -4.68
CA LEU A 191 -7.91 -15.38 -3.78
C LEU A 191 -8.86 -14.27 -4.23
N HIS A 192 -8.95 -14.02 -5.54
CA HIS A 192 -9.88 -13.02 -6.09
C HIS A 192 -11.34 -13.39 -5.81
N GLN A 193 -11.71 -14.66 -6.03
CA GLN A 193 -13.05 -15.15 -5.69
C GLN A 193 -13.37 -15.04 -4.19
N ALA A 194 -12.36 -15.09 -3.34
CA ALA A 194 -12.48 -14.89 -1.90
C ALA A 194 -12.48 -13.41 -1.46
N GLY A 195 -12.48 -12.45 -2.39
CA GLY A 195 -12.59 -11.01 -2.11
C GLY A 195 -11.27 -10.29 -1.91
N ILE A 196 -10.14 -10.86 -2.35
CA ILE A 196 -8.85 -10.15 -2.43
C ILE A 196 -8.82 -9.32 -3.72
N GLU A 197 -8.45 -8.05 -3.60
CA GLU A 197 -8.24 -7.16 -4.75
C GLU A 197 -6.82 -7.35 -5.28
N PHE A 198 -6.66 -7.31 -6.61
CA PHE A 198 -5.35 -7.38 -7.25
C PHE A 198 -5.05 -6.11 -8.04
N GLY A 199 -3.78 -5.69 -7.99
CA GLY A 199 -3.25 -4.59 -8.76
C GLY A 199 -1.89 -4.93 -9.37
N SER A 200 -1.41 -4.07 -10.26
CA SER A 200 -0.13 -4.24 -10.93
C SER A 200 1.04 -3.77 -10.05
N HIS A 201 2.15 -4.51 -10.15
CA HIS A 201 3.46 -4.13 -9.61
C HIS A 201 4.53 -4.16 -10.72
N THR A 202 4.17 -3.73 -11.95
CA THR A 202 4.93 -3.88 -13.19
C THR A 202 5.00 -5.34 -13.69
N VAL A 203 5.66 -5.56 -14.81
CA VAL A 203 5.95 -6.91 -15.33
C VAL A 203 7.13 -7.51 -14.58
N HIS A 204 8.31 -6.85 -14.64
CA HIS A 204 9.60 -7.41 -14.18
C HIS A 204 10.09 -6.82 -12.86
N HIS A 205 9.30 -5.98 -12.20
CA HIS A 205 9.69 -5.29 -10.96
C HIS A 205 11.00 -4.47 -11.11
N PRO A 206 11.15 -3.63 -12.15
CA PRO A 206 12.36 -2.83 -12.36
C PRO A 206 12.38 -1.57 -11.48
N ARG A 207 13.54 -0.95 -11.35
CA ARG A 207 13.61 0.45 -10.90
C ARG A 207 13.21 1.36 -12.05
N LEU A 208 11.96 1.85 -12.01
CA LEU A 208 11.40 2.63 -13.12
C LEU A 208 12.19 3.90 -13.46
N VAL A 209 12.94 4.46 -12.50
CA VAL A 209 13.81 5.63 -12.76
C VAL A 209 15.03 5.32 -13.62
N ASP A 210 15.36 4.05 -13.81
CA ASP A 210 16.50 3.60 -14.61
C ASP A 210 16.09 3.22 -16.04
N LEU A 211 14.78 3.29 -16.35
CA LEU A 211 14.19 2.94 -17.65
C LEU A 211 13.86 4.18 -18.49
N GLU A 212 13.85 4.00 -19.80
CA GLU A 212 13.28 4.97 -20.74
C GLU A 212 11.74 4.95 -20.70
N TRP A 213 11.10 6.07 -21.06
CA TRP A 213 9.65 6.21 -20.96
C TRP A 213 8.83 5.15 -21.72
N PRO A 214 9.22 4.72 -22.94
CA PRO A 214 8.51 3.63 -23.62
C PRO A 214 8.61 2.28 -22.88
N GLU A 215 9.72 2.03 -22.19
CA GLU A 215 9.89 0.81 -21.39
C GLU A 215 8.99 0.87 -20.15
N ILE A 216 8.91 2.04 -19.49
CA ILE A 216 7.99 2.25 -18.36
C ILE A 216 6.55 2.04 -18.82
N GLU A 217 6.16 2.60 -19.97
CA GLU A 217 4.81 2.42 -20.52
C GLU A 217 4.48 0.95 -20.77
N ASN A 218 5.42 0.20 -21.33
CA ASN A 218 5.27 -1.24 -21.56
C ASN A 218 5.10 -2.01 -20.23
N GLU A 219 5.90 -1.72 -19.21
CA GLU A 219 5.80 -2.32 -17.88
C GLU A 219 4.42 -2.09 -17.24
N LEU A 220 3.82 -0.91 -17.47
CA LEU A 220 2.49 -0.56 -16.99
C LEU A 220 1.38 -1.27 -17.77
N LEU A 221 1.43 -1.20 -19.09
CA LEU A 221 0.35 -1.70 -19.95
C LEU A 221 0.29 -3.23 -19.95
N GLU A 222 1.44 -3.91 -20.10
CA GLU A 222 1.49 -5.36 -20.15
C GLU A 222 1.08 -6.00 -18.83
N SER A 223 1.59 -5.49 -17.69
CA SER A 223 1.19 -6.02 -16.39
C SER A 223 -0.30 -5.84 -16.10
N LYS A 224 -0.88 -4.70 -16.52
CA LYS A 224 -2.32 -4.47 -16.43
C LYS A 224 -3.11 -5.47 -17.27
N ARG A 225 -2.71 -5.63 -18.55
CA ARG A 225 -3.36 -6.55 -19.50
C ARG A 225 -3.35 -7.99 -18.98
N GLU A 226 -2.23 -8.48 -18.49
CA GLU A 226 -2.11 -9.85 -17.96
C GLU A 226 -3.04 -10.09 -16.78
N ILE A 227 -3.12 -9.17 -15.83
CA ILE A 227 -4.04 -9.29 -14.68
C ILE A 227 -5.50 -9.30 -15.17
N GLU A 228 -5.85 -8.39 -16.09
CA GLU A 228 -7.22 -8.29 -16.66
C GLU A 228 -7.62 -9.54 -17.45
N GLU A 229 -6.69 -10.12 -18.21
CA GLU A 229 -6.94 -11.36 -18.96
C GLU A 229 -7.19 -12.57 -18.05
N HIS A 230 -6.46 -12.68 -16.94
CA HIS A 230 -6.59 -13.81 -16.02
C HIS A 230 -7.79 -13.68 -15.07
N LEU A 231 -8.13 -12.46 -14.65
CA LEU A 231 -9.20 -12.23 -13.68
C LEU A 231 -10.55 -11.81 -14.31
N GLY A 232 -10.56 -11.37 -15.56
CA GLY A 232 -11.77 -10.88 -16.22
C GLY A 232 -12.32 -9.57 -15.65
N VAL A 233 -11.54 -8.85 -14.84
CA VAL A 233 -11.91 -7.57 -14.23
C VAL A 233 -10.83 -6.52 -14.44
N ALA A 234 -11.19 -5.24 -14.39
CA ALA A 234 -10.25 -4.15 -14.60
C ALA A 234 -9.22 -4.07 -13.47
N ALA A 235 -7.93 -4.05 -13.81
CA ALA A 235 -6.82 -3.82 -12.88
C ALA A 235 -6.53 -2.32 -12.78
N CYS A 236 -7.20 -1.64 -11.84
CA CYS A 236 -7.16 -0.18 -11.71
C CYS A 236 -6.13 0.33 -10.70
N ALA A 237 -5.55 -0.55 -9.89
CA ALA A 237 -4.58 -0.20 -8.84
C ALA A 237 -3.15 -0.55 -9.26
N PHE A 238 -2.23 0.34 -8.96
CA PHE A 238 -0.80 0.19 -9.18
C PHE A 238 0.00 0.38 -7.90
N ALA A 239 1.07 -0.39 -7.69
CA ALA A 239 2.07 -0.11 -6.67
C ALA A 239 3.41 0.23 -7.32
N TYR A 240 3.98 1.36 -6.94
CA TYR A 240 5.30 1.78 -7.43
C TYR A 240 6.40 0.91 -6.82
N PRO A 241 7.20 0.20 -7.63
CA PRO A 241 8.28 -0.64 -7.13
C PRO A 241 9.42 0.20 -6.53
N TYR A 242 10.05 -0.29 -5.47
CA TYR A 242 11.13 0.38 -4.75
C TYR A 242 10.78 1.78 -4.20
N ALA A 243 11.80 2.61 -4.07
CA ALA A 243 11.66 3.95 -3.51
C ALA A 243 11.11 4.93 -4.55
N PHE A 244 9.90 5.45 -4.33
CA PHE A 244 9.35 6.51 -5.19
C PHE A 244 10.25 7.75 -5.18
N PRO A 245 10.59 8.33 -6.35
CA PRO A 245 11.52 9.44 -6.48
C PRO A 245 10.85 10.79 -6.20
N GLN A 246 10.48 11.06 -4.97
CA GLN A 246 9.75 12.28 -4.56
C GLN A 246 10.48 13.59 -4.90
N ALA A 247 11.83 13.57 -4.96
CA ALA A 247 12.65 14.71 -5.29
C ALA A 247 12.62 15.09 -6.78
N GLU A 248 12.31 14.11 -7.65
CA GLU A 248 12.32 14.25 -9.11
C GLU A 248 10.95 14.70 -9.63
N LYS A 249 10.61 15.96 -9.43
CA LYS A 249 9.29 16.50 -9.77
C LYS A 249 8.87 16.29 -11.23
N ARG A 250 9.84 16.32 -12.17
CA ARG A 250 9.55 16.10 -13.60
C ARG A 250 9.16 14.65 -13.85
N PHE A 251 9.93 13.70 -13.30
CA PHE A 251 9.60 12.28 -13.37
C PHE A 251 8.23 12.02 -12.74
N ALA A 252 8.01 12.46 -11.51
CA ALA A 252 6.75 12.24 -10.79
C ALA A 252 5.53 12.80 -11.56
N LYS A 253 5.68 13.97 -12.22
CA LYS A 253 4.60 14.53 -13.04
C LYS A 253 4.31 13.66 -14.27
N HIS A 254 5.33 13.33 -15.05
CA HIS A 254 5.17 12.54 -16.27
C HIS A 254 4.69 11.13 -15.97
N PHE A 255 5.23 10.50 -14.91
CA PHE A 255 4.77 9.18 -14.47
C PHE A 255 3.29 9.17 -14.09
N ARG A 256 2.80 10.23 -13.42
CA ARG A 256 1.38 10.41 -13.12
C ARG A 256 0.53 10.50 -14.40
N GLU A 257 0.98 11.28 -15.38
CA GLU A 257 0.30 11.42 -16.68
C GLU A 257 0.24 10.07 -17.39
N LEU A 258 1.32 9.30 -17.35
CA LEU A 258 1.41 7.97 -17.93
C LEU A 258 0.50 6.95 -17.22
N LEU A 259 0.45 6.94 -15.89
CA LEU A 259 -0.49 6.12 -15.12
C LEU A 259 -1.94 6.40 -15.52
N ALA A 260 -2.30 7.69 -15.61
CA ALA A 260 -3.65 8.09 -15.99
C ALA A 260 -4.00 7.66 -17.43
N SER A 261 -3.09 7.85 -18.39
CA SER A 261 -3.29 7.43 -19.79
C SER A 261 -3.34 5.91 -19.94
N SER A 262 -2.63 5.15 -19.10
CA SER A 262 -2.69 3.68 -19.04
C SER A 262 -3.95 3.15 -18.33
N GLY A 263 -4.83 4.04 -17.84
CA GLY A 263 -6.10 3.66 -17.23
C GLY A 263 -6.00 3.20 -15.76
N TYR A 264 -4.91 3.50 -15.08
CA TYR A 264 -4.82 3.31 -13.63
C TYR A 264 -5.58 4.41 -12.90
N GLN A 265 -6.32 4.03 -11.87
CA GLN A 265 -7.14 4.92 -11.05
C GLN A 265 -6.49 5.24 -9.71
N SER A 266 -5.60 4.38 -9.24
CA SER A 266 -4.85 4.59 -8.01
C SER A 266 -3.41 4.09 -8.11
N CYS A 267 -2.50 4.78 -7.42
CA CYS A 267 -1.12 4.37 -7.29
C CYS A 267 -0.67 4.54 -5.84
N VAL A 268 -0.29 3.44 -5.21
CA VAL A 268 0.36 3.47 -3.90
C VAL A 268 1.87 3.59 -4.05
N THR A 269 2.51 4.30 -3.14
CA THR A 269 3.95 4.55 -3.17
C THR A 269 4.61 4.15 -1.86
N THR A 270 5.94 4.27 -1.80
CA THR A 270 6.73 4.10 -0.57
C THR A 270 6.92 5.42 0.21
N ALA A 271 6.17 6.46 -0.12
CA ALA A 271 6.08 7.67 0.71
C ALA A 271 5.38 7.32 2.03
N ILE A 272 5.99 7.67 3.16
CA ILE A 272 5.40 7.37 4.47
C ILE A 272 4.29 8.37 4.79
N GLY A 273 3.13 7.86 5.19
CA GLY A 273 2.00 8.68 5.61
C GLY A 273 0.67 7.94 5.54
N ARG A 274 -0.40 8.67 5.82
CA ARG A 274 -1.80 8.22 5.69
C ARG A 274 -2.48 9.05 4.60
N ALA A 275 -3.27 8.41 3.73
CA ALA A 275 -4.00 9.10 2.68
C ALA A 275 -5.06 10.03 3.30
N GLY A 276 -5.08 11.31 2.89
CA GLY A 276 -5.97 12.35 3.44
C GLY A 276 -6.78 13.04 2.35
N VAL A 277 -7.79 13.80 2.74
CA VAL A 277 -8.60 14.61 1.83
C VAL A 277 -8.02 16.03 1.74
N PRO A 278 -7.81 16.60 0.54
CA PRO A 278 -8.06 16.01 -0.79
C PRO A 278 -7.13 14.83 -1.11
N VAL A 279 -7.68 13.78 -1.74
CA VAL A 279 -6.93 12.55 -2.07
C VAL A 279 -6.16 12.75 -3.37
N ASP A 280 -4.86 12.47 -3.33
CA ASP A 280 -4.05 12.28 -4.53
C ASP A 280 -4.03 10.79 -4.87
N PHE A 281 -4.98 10.36 -5.70
CA PHE A 281 -5.18 8.95 -6.05
C PHE A 281 -3.96 8.30 -6.71
N LEU A 282 -3.19 9.06 -7.47
CA LEU A 282 -2.01 8.56 -8.18
C LEU A 282 -0.69 8.76 -7.41
N HIS A 283 -0.80 9.11 -6.11
CA HIS A 283 0.36 9.21 -5.21
C HIS A 283 -0.06 8.98 -3.76
N LEU A 284 -0.56 7.78 -3.45
CA LEU A 284 -1.01 7.42 -2.12
C LEU A 284 0.17 7.03 -1.23
N PRO A 285 0.34 7.68 -0.07
CA PRO A 285 1.35 7.27 0.91
C PRO A 285 0.92 6.00 1.64
N ARG A 286 1.92 5.25 2.12
CA ARG A 286 1.70 4.02 2.89
C ARG A 286 2.50 4.01 4.19
N LEU A 287 2.11 3.15 5.10
CA LEU A 287 2.79 2.87 6.36
C LEU A 287 3.49 1.51 6.24
N PRO A 288 4.83 1.47 6.12
CA PRO A 288 5.56 0.21 5.99
C PRO A 288 5.42 -0.65 7.25
N MET A 289 5.25 -1.95 7.06
CA MET A 289 5.11 -2.95 8.12
C MET A 289 6.19 -4.02 8.00
N ASN A 290 6.71 -4.48 9.14
CA ASN A 290 7.65 -5.59 9.21
C ASN A 290 7.62 -6.29 10.58
N GLY A 291 8.42 -7.35 10.74
CA GLY A 291 8.46 -8.16 11.95
C GLY A 291 8.90 -7.45 13.23
N THR A 292 9.39 -6.20 13.14
CA THR A 292 9.75 -5.37 14.30
C THR A 292 8.63 -4.43 14.75
N ASP A 293 7.51 -4.42 14.04
CA ASP A 293 6.34 -3.59 14.35
C ASP A 293 5.41 -4.32 15.34
N ASP A 294 5.67 -4.12 16.61
CA ASP A 294 4.82 -4.63 17.68
C ASP A 294 3.46 -3.89 17.75
N PRO A 295 2.50 -4.37 18.54
CA PRO A 295 1.19 -3.74 18.68
C PRO A 295 1.25 -2.24 19.02
N ALA A 296 2.18 -1.82 19.88
CA ALA A 296 2.30 -0.43 20.27
C ALA A 296 2.75 0.47 19.10
N LEU A 297 3.68 -0.01 18.27
CA LEU A 297 4.10 0.74 17.09
C LEU A 297 3.03 0.73 15.99
N LEU A 298 2.29 -0.36 15.84
CA LEU A 298 1.13 -0.41 14.93
C LEU A 298 0.08 0.63 15.37
N GLU A 299 -0.32 0.66 16.63
CA GLU A 299 -1.24 1.66 17.17
C GLU A 299 -0.76 3.10 16.88
N ALA A 300 0.53 3.35 17.12
CA ALA A 300 1.14 4.66 16.84
C ALA A 300 1.08 5.04 15.35
N LYS A 301 1.26 4.08 14.43
CA LYS A 301 1.12 4.27 12.99
C LYS A 301 -0.34 4.61 12.62
N LEU A 302 -1.29 3.87 13.14
CA LEU A 302 -2.71 4.05 12.86
C LEU A 302 -3.25 5.39 13.39
N THR A 303 -2.81 5.80 14.56
CA THR A 303 -3.25 7.05 15.22
C THR A 303 -2.52 8.29 14.72
N GLY A 304 -1.52 8.15 13.82
CA GLY A 304 -0.74 9.25 13.24
C GLY A 304 0.42 9.73 14.09
N ALA A 305 0.73 9.07 15.19
CA ALA A 305 1.94 9.37 15.96
C ALA A 305 3.24 9.02 15.21
N TYR A 306 3.13 8.32 14.07
CA TYR A 306 4.24 8.00 13.18
C TYR A 306 4.38 8.96 12.00
N ASP A 307 3.43 9.88 11.76
CA ASP A 307 3.40 10.75 10.58
C ASP A 307 4.63 11.69 10.49
N TRP A 308 5.28 11.97 11.62
CA TRP A 308 6.50 12.78 11.68
C TRP A 308 7.65 12.20 10.82
N VAL A 309 7.66 10.87 10.60
CA VAL A 309 8.72 10.18 9.83
C VAL A 309 8.70 10.56 8.35
N ALA A 310 7.56 11.02 7.82
CA ALA A 310 7.41 11.43 6.44
C ALA A 310 8.41 12.52 6.02
N ARG A 311 8.61 13.54 6.85
CA ARG A 311 9.51 14.67 6.55
C ARG A 311 10.99 14.26 6.52
N PRO A 312 11.55 13.59 7.55
CA PRO A 312 12.92 13.06 7.49
C PRO A 312 13.12 12.10 6.31
N GLN A 313 12.16 11.22 6.02
CA GLN A 313 12.27 10.31 4.86
C GLN A 313 12.40 11.09 3.54
N ALA A 314 11.55 12.07 3.32
CA ALA A 314 11.59 12.90 2.11
C ALA A 314 12.93 13.64 2.00
N PHE A 315 13.42 14.21 3.11
CA PHE A 315 14.71 14.90 3.16
C PHE A 315 15.88 13.98 2.83
N THR A 316 15.93 12.78 3.44
CA THR A 316 17.00 11.79 3.20
C THR A 316 17.02 11.36 1.73
N LYS A 317 15.86 11.09 1.12
CA LYS A 317 15.75 10.76 -0.31
C LYS A 317 16.25 11.91 -1.20
N THR A 318 15.95 13.16 -0.86
CA THR A 318 16.42 14.34 -1.58
C THR A 318 17.94 14.47 -1.52
N VAL A 319 18.55 14.29 -0.33
CA VAL A 319 20.00 14.36 -0.14
C VAL A 319 20.71 13.23 -0.91
N HIS A 320 20.22 12.01 -0.87
CA HIS A 320 20.79 10.90 -1.62
C HIS A 320 20.73 11.14 -3.13
N HIS A 321 19.59 11.64 -3.63
CA HIS A 321 19.46 12.03 -5.05
C HIS A 321 20.48 13.11 -5.44
N TRP A 322 20.63 14.17 -4.63
CA TRP A 322 21.59 15.24 -4.88
C TRP A 322 23.05 14.74 -4.93
N ILE A 323 23.43 13.86 -3.99
CA ILE A 323 24.78 13.25 -3.97
C ILE A 323 25.00 12.38 -5.21
N ALA A 324 24.01 11.57 -5.62
CA ALA A 324 24.09 10.75 -6.83
C ALA A 324 24.24 11.61 -8.08
N SER A 325 23.43 12.65 -8.23
CA SER A 325 23.48 13.58 -9.36
C SER A 325 24.79 14.40 -9.44
N ALA A 326 25.42 14.67 -8.29
CA ALA A 326 26.72 15.33 -8.25
C ALA A 326 27.87 14.43 -8.72
N LYS A 327 27.75 13.11 -8.57
CA LYS A 327 28.76 12.13 -9.03
C LYS A 327 28.68 11.85 -10.54
N THR A 328 27.56 12.13 -11.19
CA THR A 328 27.31 11.86 -12.62
C THR A 328 27.51 13.08 -13.52
N ARG A 329 27.88 14.26 -12.98
CA ARG A 329 28.28 15.41 -13.81
C ARG A 329 29.68 15.18 -14.36
N PRO A 330 29.86 15.08 -15.70
CA PRO A 330 31.18 15.09 -16.29
C PRO A 330 31.83 16.45 -16.00
N VAL A 331 33.13 16.44 -15.67
CA VAL A 331 34.01 17.61 -15.54
C VAL A 331 34.25 18.22 -16.92
#